data_d4658522f9177d41676784b305dad984
#
_entry.id   d4658522f9177d41676784b305dad984
#
_cell.length_a   1.000
_cell.length_b   1.000
_cell.length_c   1.000
_cell.angle_alpha   90.00
_cell.angle_beta   90.00
_cell.angle_gamma   90.00
#
_symmetry.space_group_name_H-M   'P 1'
#
loop_
_entity.id
_entity.type
_entity.pdbx_description
1 polymer ?
#
loop_
_entity_poly.entity_id
_entity_poly.type
_entity_poly.pdbx_seq_one_letter_code
_entity_poly.pdbx_strand_id
1 'polypeptide(L)'
;MKAVCDRYGVLLIFDEVMCGMGRTGTLHAWEAEGVVPDIEVIGKSLGAGYVPISAVLITERVVKALQGGSKYFKHGQTYQSHPLACAAALEVQRIVQNQNLVENVRHMGIYLEALLRERLADHPHVGDIRGRGLFWAIEFVADKETKVPLDPVLKVAERLHDKGMKPGYDIALFHATGSANSGWAGDHVLLAPPYIVNKSDVEEIVDRVARVVEDVFEELSLGVLSPSRSTLKRKEAECAHIEGKKLPNGILRAFKSSREEV
;
A
#
# COMPACT_ATOMS: atom_id res chain seq x y z
N MET A 1 -1.62 20.08 -5.49
CA MET A 1 -0.30 19.62 -5.98
C MET A 1 -0.12 19.87 -7.48
N LYS A 2 -0.97 19.37 -8.39
CA LYS A 2 -0.84 19.57 -9.86
C LYS A 2 -0.65 21.03 -10.27
N ALA A 3 -1.52 21.93 -9.78
CA ALA A 3 -1.41 23.37 -10.09
C ALA A 3 -0.07 24.02 -9.64
N VAL A 4 0.52 23.52 -8.56
CA VAL A 4 1.85 23.95 -8.11
C VAL A 4 2.92 23.42 -9.04
N CYS A 5 2.87 22.12 -9.39
CA CYS A 5 3.80 21.54 -10.36
C CYS A 5 3.78 22.30 -11.69
N ASP A 6 2.59 22.61 -12.20
CA ASP A 6 2.44 23.36 -13.45
C ASP A 6 3.00 24.78 -13.37
N ARG A 7 2.76 25.47 -12.25
CA ARG A 7 3.28 26.83 -12.00
C ARG A 7 4.83 26.89 -12.06
N TYR A 8 5.47 25.87 -11.51
CA TYR A 8 6.94 25.82 -11.42
C TYR A 8 7.60 24.96 -12.50
N GLY A 9 6.85 24.47 -13.48
CA GLY A 9 7.38 23.64 -14.57
C GLY A 9 7.87 22.24 -14.12
N VAL A 10 7.45 21.78 -12.94
CA VAL A 10 7.82 20.47 -12.38
C VAL A 10 6.92 19.39 -12.97
N LEU A 11 7.47 18.20 -13.26
CA LEU A 11 6.72 17.05 -13.71
C LEU A 11 6.04 16.35 -12.50
N LEU A 12 4.79 15.99 -12.67
CA LEU A 12 4.05 15.17 -11.70
C LEU A 12 4.12 13.71 -12.13
N ILE A 13 4.64 12.86 -11.24
CA ILE A 13 4.78 11.43 -11.46
C ILE A 13 3.87 10.68 -10.49
N PHE A 14 3.03 9.77 -11.00
CA PHE A 14 2.23 8.88 -10.18
C PHE A 14 2.77 7.45 -10.29
N ASP A 15 3.06 6.86 -9.13
CA ASP A 15 3.33 5.44 -9.01
C ASP A 15 2.01 4.71 -8.75
N GLU A 16 1.41 4.21 -9.82
CA GLU A 16 0.18 3.42 -9.77
C GLU A 16 0.43 1.90 -9.86
N VAL A 17 1.64 1.45 -9.55
CA VAL A 17 1.97 0.02 -9.57
C VAL A 17 1.05 -0.79 -8.67
N MET A 18 0.62 -0.25 -7.52
CA MET A 18 -0.31 -0.95 -6.61
C MET A 18 -1.76 -0.55 -6.80
N CYS A 19 -2.05 0.71 -7.03
CA CYS A 19 -3.40 1.27 -7.01
C CYS A 19 -4.06 1.39 -8.39
N GLY A 20 -3.29 1.31 -9.48
CA GLY A 20 -3.81 1.38 -10.84
C GLY A 20 -4.35 0.06 -11.38
N MET A 21 -4.62 0.05 -12.68
CA MET A 21 -5.09 -1.09 -13.47
C MET A 21 -6.36 -1.74 -12.90
N GLY A 22 -7.29 -0.91 -12.39
CA GLY A 22 -8.60 -1.36 -11.89
C GLY A 22 -8.70 -1.57 -10.38
N ARG A 23 -7.58 -1.65 -9.64
CA ARG A 23 -7.54 -2.00 -8.22
C ARG A 23 -8.40 -1.11 -7.32
N THR A 24 -8.50 0.18 -7.62
CA THR A 24 -9.24 1.17 -6.84
C THR A 24 -10.65 1.47 -7.39
N GLY A 25 -11.12 0.70 -8.37
CA GLY A 25 -12.47 0.86 -8.94
C GLY A 25 -12.55 1.80 -10.15
N THR A 26 -11.41 2.33 -10.61
CA THR A 26 -11.21 3.00 -11.89
C THR A 26 -10.03 2.37 -12.60
N LEU A 27 -9.89 2.49 -13.91
CA LEU A 27 -8.74 1.89 -14.61
C LEU A 27 -7.42 2.46 -14.09
N HIS A 28 -7.34 3.79 -14.00
CA HIS A 28 -6.26 4.49 -13.35
C HIS A 28 -6.76 5.15 -12.06
N ALA A 29 -5.98 5.08 -10.99
CA ALA A 29 -6.40 5.65 -9.71
C ALA A 29 -6.54 7.17 -9.76
N TRP A 30 -5.75 7.85 -10.60
CA TRP A 30 -5.81 9.31 -10.81
C TRP A 30 -7.15 9.80 -11.39
N GLU A 31 -7.93 8.94 -12.05
CA GLU A 31 -9.23 9.32 -12.61
C GLU A 31 -10.18 9.83 -11.51
N ALA A 32 -10.15 9.18 -10.34
CA ALA A 32 -10.97 9.58 -9.20
C ALA A 32 -10.54 10.93 -8.60
N GLU A 33 -9.29 11.34 -8.80
CA GLU A 33 -8.73 12.62 -8.34
C GLU A 33 -8.93 13.74 -9.41
N GLY A 34 -9.32 13.39 -10.62
CA GLY A 34 -9.45 14.33 -11.74
C GLY A 34 -8.13 14.98 -12.15
N VAL A 35 -7.01 14.31 -11.87
CA VAL A 35 -5.65 14.85 -12.08
C VAL A 35 -4.84 13.92 -12.94
N VAL A 36 -4.56 14.31 -14.18
CA VAL A 36 -3.68 13.54 -15.08
C VAL A 36 -2.21 13.83 -14.73
N PRO A 37 -1.40 12.81 -14.39
CA PRO A 37 0.04 12.98 -14.18
C PRO A 37 0.78 13.21 -15.50
N ASP A 38 2.00 13.77 -15.44
CA ASP A 38 2.87 13.88 -16.61
C ASP A 38 3.51 12.51 -16.95
N ILE A 39 3.78 11.71 -15.91
CA ILE A 39 4.32 10.34 -16.01
C ILE A 39 3.53 9.45 -15.05
N GLU A 40 3.15 8.27 -15.52
CA GLU A 40 2.51 7.25 -14.71
C GLU A 40 3.28 5.93 -14.82
N VAL A 41 3.47 5.25 -13.70
CA VAL A 41 4.08 3.91 -13.66
C VAL A 41 3.02 2.90 -13.27
N ILE A 42 2.86 1.85 -14.09
CA ILE A 42 1.89 0.76 -13.86
C ILE A 42 2.59 -0.60 -13.85
N GLY A 43 2.00 -1.57 -13.17
CA GLY A 43 2.54 -2.92 -13.04
C GLY A 43 1.54 -3.86 -12.39
N LYS A 44 2.00 -4.84 -11.65
CA LYS A 44 1.17 -5.80 -10.87
C LYS A 44 -0.11 -6.26 -11.60
N SER A 45 -1.22 -5.59 -11.38
CA SER A 45 -2.52 -5.90 -12.01
C SER A 45 -2.51 -5.77 -13.54
N LEU A 46 -1.52 -5.12 -14.13
CA LEU A 46 -1.33 -5.09 -15.59
C LEU A 46 -1.19 -6.51 -16.16
N GLY A 47 -0.42 -7.37 -15.50
CA GLY A 47 -0.24 -8.78 -15.87
C GLY A 47 -0.87 -9.76 -14.88
N ALA A 48 -1.56 -9.28 -13.83
CA ALA A 48 -2.26 -10.06 -12.81
C ALA A 48 -1.44 -11.21 -12.20
N GLY A 49 -0.11 -11.09 -12.15
CA GLY A 49 0.79 -12.11 -11.62
C GLY A 49 1.13 -13.25 -12.60
N TYR A 50 0.53 -13.31 -13.77
CA TYR A 50 0.84 -14.32 -14.78
C TYR A 50 2.20 -14.10 -15.44
N VAL A 51 2.61 -12.86 -15.57
CA VAL A 51 3.91 -12.47 -16.15
C VAL A 51 4.51 -11.28 -15.42
N PRO A 52 5.85 -11.20 -15.30
CA PRO A 52 6.51 -10.01 -14.83
C PRO A 52 6.46 -8.92 -15.91
N ILE A 53 5.63 -7.93 -15.70
CA ILE A 53 5.46 -6.79 -16.61
C ILE A 53 5.18 -5.51 -15.85
N SER A 54 5.73 -4.42 -16.34
CA SER A 54 5.41 -3.06 -15.93
C SER A 54 5.50 -2.12 -17.12
N ALA A 55 4.91 -0.94 -17.02
CA ALA A 55 4.98 0.05 -18.06
C ALA A 55 5.10 1.46 -17.48
N VAL A 56 5.64 2.36 -18.28
CA VAL A 56 5.68 3.80 -18.01
C VAL A 56 4.87 4.50 -19.10
N LEU A 57 3.86 5.22 -18.67
CA LEU A 57 3.04 6.07 -19.55
C LEU A 57 3.51 7.51 -19.42
N ILE A 58 3.65 8.21 -20.53
CA ILE A 58 4.14 9.60 -20.56
C ILE A 58 3.22 10.46 -21.40
N THR A 59 3.00 11.69 -20.96
CA THR A 59 2.19 12.66 -21.70
C THR A 59 2.95 13.24 -22.89
N GLU A 60 2.20 13.84 -23.81
CA GLU A 60 2.72 14.57 -24.99
C GLU A 60 3.72 15.66 -24.58
N ARG A 61 3.56 16.30 -23.43
CA ARG A 61 4.51 17.27 -22.88
C ARG A 61 5.90 16.67 -22.71
N VAL A 62 5.98 15.47 -22.16
CA VAL A 62 7.25 14.74 -21.95
C VAL A 62 7.83 14.29 -23.30
N VAL A 63 6.97 13.75 -24.18
CA VAL A 63 7.37 13.33 -25.54
C VAL A 63 8.01 14.51 -26.30
N LYS A 64 7.37 15.67 -26.32
CA LYS A 64 7.90 16.88 -26.99
C LYS A 64 9.24 17.34 -26.43
N ALA A 65 9.40 17.28 -25.10
CA ALA A 65 10.67 17.64 -24.47
C ALA A 65 11.79 16.69 -24.89
N LEU A 66 11.53 15.39 -24.96
CA LEU A 66 12.50 14.40 -25.45
C LEU A 66 12.85 14.61 -26.92
N GLN A 67 11.85 14.86 -27.78
CA GLN A 67 12.04 15.10 -29.21
C GLN A 67 12.79 16.40 -29.50
N GLY A 68 12.53 17.45 -28.71
CA GLY A 68 13.23 18.75 -28.82
C GLY A 68 14.66 18.73 -28.28
N GLY A 69 14.94 17.78 -27.35
CA GLY A 69 16.23 17.61 -26.69
C GLY A 69 17.11 16.52 -27.30
N SER A 70 17.38 15.49 -26.48
CA SER A 70 18.30 14.39 -26.85
C SER A 70 17.78 13.47 -27.94
N LYS A 71 16.48 13.49 -28.24
CA LYS A 71 15.76 12.56 -29.16
C LYS A 71 15.92 11.10 -28.77
N TYR A 72 16.29 10.83 -27.53
CA TYR A 72 16.60 9.50 -27.03
C TYR A 72 15.98 9.26 -25.66
N PHE A 73 15.19 8.21 -25.54
CA PHE A 73 14.62 7.74 -24.28
C PHE A 73 15.60 6.80 -23.58
N LYS A 74 16.45 7.33 -22.70
CA LYS A 74 17.49 6.59 -21.97
C LYS A 74 16.91 5.80 -20.80
N HIS A 75 15.89 4.99 -21.03
CA HIS A 75 15.29 4.15 -20.04
C HIS A 75 14.88 2.82 -20.66
N GLY A 76 15.26 1.71 -20.02
CA GLY A 76 14.93 0.40 -20.53
C GLY A 76 15.68 -0.70 -19.80
N GLN A 77 15.36 -1.94 -20.14
CA GLN A 77 15.96 -3.15 -19.60
C GLN A 77 15.96 -4.25 -20.68
N THR A 78 16.73 -5.32 -20.45
CA THR A 78 16.92 -6.41 -21.42
C THR A 78 15.60 -7.06 -21.89
N TYR A 79 14.63 -7.20 -20.98
CA TYR A 79 13.33 -7.82 -21.28
C TYR A 79 12.24 -6.82 -21.68
N GLN A 80 12.61 -5.59 -22.01
CA GLN A 80 11.67 -4.58 -22.49
C GLN A 80 10.95 -5.08 -23.75
N SER A 81 9.63 -4.85 -23.80
CA SER A 81 8.76 -5.26 -24.92
C SER A 81 8.78 -6.77 -25.19
N HIS A 82 8.98 -7.60 -24.16
CA HIS A 82 8.99 -9.07 -24.31
C HIS A 82 7.63 -9.56 -24.87
N PRO A 83 7.60 -10.20 -26.04
CA PRO A 83 6.34 -10.48 -26.75
C PRO A 83 5.34 -11.34 -25.94
N LEU A 84 5.83 -12.39 -25.26
CA LEU A 84 4.97 -13.25 -24.45
C LEU A 84 4.39 -12.49 -23.24
N ALA A 85 5.18 -11.64 -22.58
CA ALA A 85 4.68 -10.84 -21.47
C ALA A 85 3.62 -9.82 -21.94
N CYS A 86 3.86 -9.17 -23.09
CA CYS A 86 2.90 -8.26 -23.67
C CYS A 86 1.60 -8.96 -24.08
N ALA A 87 1.68 -10.16 -24.69
CA ALA A 87 0.51 -10.93 -25.09
C ALA A 87 -0.32 -11.40 -23.88
N ALA A 88 0.34 -11.89 -22.82
CA ALA A 88 -0.34 -12.27 -21.58
C ALA A 88 -1.00 -11.08 -20.89
N ALA A 89 -0.31 -9.94 -20.79
CA ALA A 89 -0.90 -8.72 -20.22
C ALA A 89 -2.09 -8.23 -21.04
N LEU A 90 -1.99 -8.25 -22.37
CA LEU A 90 -3.11 -7.89 -23.25
C LEU A 90 -4.34 -8.76 -22.99
N GLU A 91 -4.15 -10.08 -22.83
CA GLU A 91 -5.26 -10.98 -22.54
C GLU A 91 -5.86 -10.74 -21.16
N VAL A 92 -5.01 -10.47 -20.12
CA VAL A 92 -5.49 -10.05 -18.80
C VAL A 92 -6.38 -8.82 -18.90
N GLN A 93 -5.96 -7.79 -19.65
CA GLN A 93 -6.75 -6.56 -19.79
C GLN A 93 -8.04 -6.79 -20.59
N ARG A 94 -8.05 -7.71 -21.57
CA ARG A 94 -9.27 -8.13 -22.27
C ARG A 94 -10.26 -8.82 -21.31
N ILE A 95 -9.78 -9.71 -20.45
CA ILE A 95 -10.61 -10.37 -19.43
C ILE A 95 -11.19 -9.33 -18.47
N VAL A 96 -10.38 -8.42 -17.96
CA VAL A 96 -10.82 -7.33 -17.05
C VAL A 96 -11.93 -6.51 -17.71
N GLN A 97 -11.78 -6.17 -18.98
CA GLN A 97 -12.77 -5.39 -19.72
C GLN A 97 -14.04 -6.21 -20.06
N ASN A 98 -13.88 -7.41 -20.62
CA ASN A 98 -15.00 -8.23 -21.08
C ASN A 98 -15.88 -8.73 -19.94
N GLN A 99 -15.31 -8.97 -18.77
CA GLN A 99 -16.03 -9.40 -17.57
C GLN A 99 -16.43 -8.22 -16.66
N ASN A 100 -16.16 -6.99 -17.09
CA ASN A 100 -16.53 -5.79 -16.36
C ASN A 100 -15.96 -5.76 -14.93
N LEU A 101 -14.73 -6.25 -14.75
CA LEU A 101 -14.15 -6.48 -13.42
C LEU A 101 -13.84 -5.19 -12.66
N VAL A 102 -13.58 -4.08 -13.34
CA VAL A 102 -13.39 -2.77 -12.67
C VAL A 102 -14.67 -2.33 -11.94
N GLU A 103 -15.82 -2.58 -12.54
CA GLU A 103 -17.11 -2.32 -11.90
C GLU A 103 -17.36 -3.26 -10.71
N ASN A 104 -16.99 -4.54 -10.83
CA ASN A 104 -17.04 -5.48 -9.72
C ASN A 104 -16.14 -5.02 -8.56
N VAL A 105 -14.92 -4.56 -8.84
CA VAL A 105 -14.01 -3.99 -7.84
C VAL A 105 -14.66 -2.83 -7.10
N ARG A 106 -15.36 -1.94 -7.79
CA ARG A 106 -16.07 -0.82 -7.18
C ARG A 106 -17.19 -1.28 -6.25
N HIS A 107 -18.04 -2.18 -6.71
CA HIS A 107 -19.17 -2.69 -5.92
C HIS A 107 -18.73 -3.52 -4.72
N MET A 108 -17.81 -4.47 -4.94
CA MET A 108 -17.30 -5.30 -3.85
C MET A 108 -16.45 -4.51 -2.88
N GLY A 109 -15.79 -3.45 -3.35
CA GLY A 109 -15.03 -2.53 -2.50
C GLY A 109 -15.89 -1.77 -1.51
N ILE A 110 -17.05 -1.26 -1.95
CA ILE A 110 -18.04 -0.62 -1.06
C ILE A 110 -18.58 -1.62 -0.04
N TYR A 111 -18.84 -2.84 -0.48
CA TYR A 111 -19.32 -3.90 0.41
C TYR A 111 -18.26 -4.34 1.43
N LEU A 112 -17.01 -4.47 0.99
CA LEU A 112 -15.87 -4.77 1.85
C LEU A 112 -15.66 -3.68 2.90
N GLU A 113 -15.73 -2.42 2.52
CA GLU A 113 -15.67 -1.29 3.46
C GLU A 113 -16.73 -1.38 4.54
N ALA A 114 -17.99 -1.57 4.13
CA ALA A 114 -19.10 -1.63 5.07
C ALA A 114 -18.90 -2.74 6.11
N LEU A 115 -18.52 -3.95 5.67
CA LEU A 115 -18.29 -5.07 6.57
C LEU A 115 -17.05 -4.89 7.45
N LEU A 116 -15.95 -4.35 6.92
CA LEU A 116 -14.76 -4.07 7.73
C LEU A 116 -15.08 -3.07 8.85
N ARG A 117 -15.84 -2.02 8.54
CA ARG A 117 -16.25 -1.04 9.54
C ARG A 117 -17.22 -1.63 10.56
N GLU A 118 -18.21 -2.40 10.12
CA GLU A 118 -19.16 -3.10 11.00
C GLU A 118 -18.44 -4.02 12.00
N ARG A 119 -17.46 -4.77 11.54
CA ARG A 119 -16.79 -5.80 12.37
C ARG A 119 -15.63 -5.28 13.20
N LEU A 120 -14.93 -4.25 12.75
CA LEU A 120 -13.65 -3.84 13.32
C LEU A 120 -13.60 -2.38 13.76
N ALA A 121 -14.55 -1.52 13.35
CA ALA A 121 -14.46 -0.11 13.69
C ALA A 121 -14.51 0.14 15.21
N ASP A 122 -15.16 -0.69 15.98
CA ASP A 122 -15.27 -0.54 17.44
C ASP A 122 -14.13 -1.23 18.22
N HIS A 123 -13.28 -1.99 17.54
CA HIS A 123 -12.14 -2.66 18.17
C HIS A 123 -11.17 -1.61 18.76
N PRO A 124 -10.74 -1.75 20.05
CA PRO A 124 -9.98 -0.72 20.76
C PRO A 124 -8.64 -0.38 20.12
N HIS A 125 -8.03 -1.33 19.41
CA HIS A 125 -6.73 -1.16 18.76
C HIS A 125 -6.82 -0.91 17.25
N VAL A 126 -8.01 -0.81 16.65
CA VAL A 126 -8.15 -0.40 15.25
C VAL A 126 -8.22 1.12 15.18
N GLY A 127 -7.13 1.72 14.73
CA GLY A 127 -6.97 3.16 14.63
C GLY A 127 -7.64 3.75 13.39
N ASP A 128 -7.54 3.07 12.27
CA ASP A 128 -8.13 3.52 11.00
C ASP A 128 -8.40 2.34 10.05
N ILE A 129 -9.45 2.49 9.24
CA ILE A 129 -9.79 1.60 8.13
C ILE A 129 -9.94 2.50 6.91
N ARG A 130 -8.99 2.43 5.98
CA ARG A 130 -8.95 3.30 4.80
C ARG A 130 -8.64 2.52 3.54
N GLY A 131 -9.21 2.96 2.43
CA GLY A 131 -8.97 2.32 1.15
C GLY A 131 -9.91 2.80 0.06
N ARG A 132 -9.86 2.13 -1.09
CA ARG A 132 -10.73 2.38 -2.24
C ARG A 132 -10.79 1.12 -3.10
N GLY A 133 -11.97 0.79 -3.64
CA GLY A 133 -12.16 -0.43 -4.40
C GLY A 133 -11.78 -1.67 -3.59
N LEU A 134 -10.99 -2.54 -4.16
CA LEU A 134 -10.46 -3.73 -3.46
C LEU A 134 -9.02 -3.53 -2.98
N PHE A 135 -8.73 -2.36 -2.42
CA PHE A 135 -7.43 -2.03 -1.82
C PHE A 135 -7.65 -1.29 -0.50
N TRP A 136 -7.59 -2.01 0.60
CA TRP A 136 -7.90 -1.54 1.95
C TRP A 136 -6.74 -1.75 2.90
N ALA A 137 -6.59 -0.83 3.84
CA ALA A 137 -5.65 -0.94 4.96
C ALA A 137 -6.40 -0.86 6.28
N ILE A 138 -5.95 -1.66 7.25
CA ILE A 138 -6.37 -1.58 8.64
C ILE A 138 -5.12 -1.20 9.44
N GLU A 139 -5.15 -0.05 10.09
CA GLU A 139 -4.07 0.47 10.93
C GLU A 139 -4.34 0.17 12.39
N PHE A 140 -3.32 -0.32 13.09
CA PHE A 140 -3.42 -0.70 14.50
C PHE A 140 -2.65 0.28 15.38
N VAL A 141 -3.27 0.63 16.51
CA VAL A 141 -2.78 1.65 17.44
C VAL A 141 -2.89 1.16 18.89
N ALA A 142 -2.05 1.70 19.76
CA ALA A 142 -2.17 1.47 21.20
C ALA A 142 -3.37 2.19 21.80
N ASP A 143 -3.64 3.39 21.32
CA ASP A 143 -4.74 4.23 21.74
C ASP A 143 -5.46 4.81 20.52
N LYS A 144 -6.77 4.58 20.46
CA LYS A 144 -7.62 4.91 19.33
C LYS A 144 -7.91 6.41 19.18
N GLU A 145 -7.94 7.15 20.27
CA GLU A 145 -8.24 8.58 20.26
C GLU A 145 -7.00 9.39 19.87
N THR A 146 -5.89 9.11 20.51
CA THR A 146 -4.63 9.82 20.28
C THR A 146 -3.82 9.31 19.09
N LYS A 147 -4.19 8.14 18.55
CA LYS A 147 -3.48 7.44 17.47
C LYS A 147 -2.03 7.10 17.80
N VAL A 148 -1.72 6.96 19.06
CA VAL A 148 -0.40 6.52 19.50
C VAL A 148 -0.12 5.12 18.93
N PRO A 149 0.98 4.91 18.21
CA PRO A 149 1.31 3.62 17.66
C PRO A 149 1.60 2.59 18.74
N LEU A 150 1.40 1.31 18.41
CA LEU A 150 1.80 0.19 19.25
C LEU A 150 3.32 0.15 19.40
N ASP A 151 3.82 -0.45 20.51
CA ASP A 151 5.26 -0.67 20.69
C ASP A 151 5.78 -1.55 19.54
N PRO A 152 6.76 -1.08 18.75
CA PRO A 152 7.32 -1.84 17.63
C PRO A 152 7.88 -3.22 18.01
N VAL A 153 8.23 -3.41 19.28
CA VAL A 153 8.70 -4.69 19.81
C VAL A 153 7.61 -5.77 19.75
N LEU A 154 6.35 -5.37 19.77
CA LEU A 154 5.21 -6.29 19.70
C LEU A 154 5.05 -6.89 18.29
N LYS A 155 5.52 -6.19 17.24
CA LYS A 155 5.44 -6.64 15.84
C LYS A 155 4.02 -7.11 15.46
N VAL A 156 3.04 -6.31 15.77
CA VAL A 156 1.63 -6.71 15.65
C VAL A 156 1.25 -7.08 14.24
N ALA A 157 1.68 -6.30 13.24
CA ALA A 157 1.39 -6.58 11.83
C ALA A 157 1.99 -7.93 11.37
N GLU A 158 3.22 -8.27 11.81
CA GLU A 158 3.86 -9.56 11.54
C GLU A 158 3.08 -10.71 12.20
N ARG A 159 2.64 -10.52 13.45
CA ARG A 159 1.85 -11.53 14.17
C ARG A 159 0.48 -11.78 13.55
N LEU A 160 -0.18 -10.74 13.06
CA LEU A 160 -1.44 -10.87 12.34
C LEU A 160 -1.25 -11.70 11.06
N HIS A 161 -0.18 -11.46 10.31
CA HIS A 161 0.17 -12.28 9.15
C HIS A 161 0.41 -13.73 9.55
N ASP A 162 1.30 -13.97 10.51
CA ASP A 162 1.67 -15.32 10.95
C ASP A 162 0.46 -16.10 11.50
N LYS A 163 -0.45 -15.42 12.21
CA LYS A 163 -1.69 -16.01 12.70
C LYS A 163 -2.62 -16.38 11.53
N GLY A 164 -2.79 -15.46 10.59
CA GLY A 164 -3.62 -15.66 9.40
C GLY A 164 -3.17 -16.84 8.54
N MET A 165 -1.87 -17.12 8.49
CA MET A 165 -1.30 -18.25 7.75
C MET A 165 -1.50 -19.61 8.44
N LYS A 166 -2.00 -19.65 9.69
CA LYS A 166 -2.23 -20.91 10.38
C LYS A 166 -3.50 -21.60 9.87
N PRO A 167 -3.55 -22.97 9.91
CA PRO A 167 -4.75 -23.71 9.59
C PRO A 167 -5.98 -23.24 10.38
N GLY A 168 -7.10 -23.08 9.70
CA GLY A 168 -8.35 -22.58 10.27
C GLY A 168 -8.57 -21.08 10.16
N TYR A 169 -7.50 -20.29 9.93
CA TYR A 169 -7.62 -18.89 9.52
C TYR A 169 -7.49 -18.77 8.00
N ASP A 170 -6.49 -19.41 7.41
CA ASP A 170 -6.26 -19.56 5.95
C ASP A 170 -6.39 -18.24 5.18
N ILE A 171 -5.76 -17.19 5.71
CA ILE A 171 -5.74 -15.87 5.11
C ILE A 171 -4.34 -15.26 5.16
N ALA A 172 -3.83 -14.81 4.03
CA ALA A 172 -2.58 -14.06 3.93
C ALA A 172 -2.85 -12.56 4.04
N LEU A 173 -2.41 -11.95 5.13
CA LEU A 173 -2.48 -10.50 5.33
C LEU A 173 -1.13 -9.89 4.92
N PHE A 174 -1.13 -9.01 3.94
CA PHE A 174 0.09 -8.28 3.60
C PHE A 174 0.37 -7.26 4.69
N HIS A 175 1.38 -7.52 5.50
CA HIS A 175 1.72 -6.70 6.66
C HIS A 175 2.82 -5.69 6.35
N ALA A 176 2.76 -4.54 7.01
CA ALA A 176 3.85 -3.57 7.00
C ALA A 176 3.91 -2.81 8.34
N THR A 177 5.09 -2.32 8.63
CA THR A 177 5.40 -1.48 9.79
C THR A 177 5.92 -0.13 9.34
N GLY A 178 5.97 0.85 10.24
CA GLY A 178 6.56 2.15 9.93
C GLY A 178 5.59 3.15 9.30
N SER A 179 4.29 3.00 9.51
CA SER A 179 3.28 3.96 9.05
C SER A 179 3.23 5.26 9.87
N ALA A 180 3.87 5.28 11.04
CA ALA A 180 3.92 6.43 11.94
C ALA A 180 5.37 6.86 12.24
N ASN A 181 5.55 8.10 12.65
CA ASN A 181 6.78 8.66 13.23
C ASN A 181 8.10 8.17 12.59
N SER A 182 8.42 8.67 11.41
CA SER A 182 9.72 8.44 10.74
C SER A 182 10.01 7.00 10.28
N GLY A 183 9.01 6.15 10.13
CA GLY A 183 9.14 4.82 9.54
C GLY A 183 9.55 3.70 10.51
N TRP A 184 9.54 3.94 11.82
CA TRP A 184 9.94 2.96 12.84
C TRP A 184 8.77 2.37 13.62
N ALA A 185 7.65 3.07 13.71
CA ALA A 185 6.46 2.66 14.44
C ALA A 185 5.23 2.66 13.55
N GLY A 186 4.19 1.99 13.99
CA GLY A 186 2.93 1.84 13.29
C GLY A 186 2.84 0.48 12.60
N ASP A 187 1.75 -0.20 12.87
CA ASP A 187 1.42 -1.51 12.35
C ASP A 187 0.17 -1.41 11.48
N HIS A 188 0.21 -2.00 10.29
CA HIS A 188 -0.97 -2.10 9.45
C HIS A 188 -0.95 -3.38 8.60
N VAL A 189 -2.12 -3.80 8.18
CA VAL A 189 -2.29 -4.86 7.20
C VAL A 189 -3.05 -4.33 5.98
N LEU A 190 -2.71 -4.87 4.82
CA LEU A 190 -3.35 -4.56 3.55
C LEU A 190 -4.19 -5.73 3.06
N LEU A 191 -5.35 -5.43 2.56
CA LEU A 191 -6.27 -6.34 1.89
C LEU A 191 -6.36 -5.96 0.42
N ALA A 192 -6.04 -6.90 -0.45
CA ALA A 192 -6.08 -6.72 -1.90
C ALA A 192 -6.64 -7.98 -2.60
N PRO A 193 -7.89 -8.36 -2.32
CA PRO A 193 -8.47 -9.59 -2.87
C PRO A 193 -8.57 -9.55 -4.41
N PRO A 194 -8.76 -10.71 -5.07
CA PRO A 194 -8.93 -10.78 -6.51
C PRO A 194 -10.12 -9.96 -7.02
N TYR A 195 -10.05 -9.45 -8.25
CA TYR A 195 -11.14 -8.66 -8.86
C TYR A 195 -12.44 -9.45 -9.07
N ILE A 196 -12.36 -10.77 -9.09
CA ILE A 196 -13.47 -11.69 -9.33
C ILE A 196 -14.26 -12.08 -8.08
N VAL A 197 -13.86 -11.57 -6.90
CA VAL A 197 -14.57 -11.88 -5.64
C VAL A 197 -16.05 -11.49 -5.75
N ASN A 198 -16.88 -12.30 -5.13
CA ASN A 198 -18.30 -12.06 -4.92
C ASN A 198 -18.60 -11.70 -3.46
N LYS A 199 -19.87 -11.48 -3.12
CA LYS A 199 -20.28 -11.11 -1.76
C LYS A 199 -19.89 -12.16 -0.70
N SER A 200 -20.11 -13.45 -1.00
CA SER A 200 -19.74 -14.52 -0.07
C SER A 200 -18.24 -14.58 0.19
N ASP A 201 -17.42 -14.34 -0.86
CA ASP A 201 -15.97 -14.28 -0.69
C ASP A 201 -15.56 -13.11 0.20
N VAL A 202 -16.21 -11.95 0.03
CA VAL A 202 -15.94 -10.75 0.84
C VAL A 202 -16.33 -10.98 2.31
N GLU A 203 -17.48 -11.60 2.56
CA GLU A 203 -17.94 -11.98 3.91
C GLU A 203 -16.92 -12.91 4.58
N GLU A 204 -16.49 -13.94 3.88
CA GLU A 204 -15.50 -14.90 4.39
C GLU A 204 -14.16 -14.22 4.68
N ILE A 205 -13.68 -13.34 3.80
CA ILE A 205 -12.44 -12.56 4.01
C ILE A 205 -12.55 -11.73 5.29
N VAL A 206 -13.65 -10.99 5.46
CA VAL A 206 -13.83 -10.13 6.64
C VAL A 206 -13.94 -10.94 7.92
N ASP A 207 -14.67 -12.05 7.92
CA ASP A 207 -14.77 -12.94 9.07
C ASP A 207 -13.42 -13.53 9.48
N ARG A 208 -12.60 -13.94 8.52
CA ARG A 208 -11.24 -14.43 8.77
C ARG A 208 -10.34 -13.35 9.33
N VAL A 209 -10.38 -12.15 8.75
CA VAL A 209 -9.61 -10.99 9.23
C VAL A 209 -10.01 -10.62 10.66
N ALA A 210 -11.30 -10.52 10.95
CA ALA A 210 -11.80 -10.17 12.28
C ALA A 210 -11.32 -11.19 13.33
N ARG A 211 -11.47 -12.48 13.07
CA ARG A 211 -10.98 -13.54 13.99
C ARG A 211 -9.46 -13.45 14.22
N VAL A 212 -8.68 -13.20 13.17
CA VAL A 212 -7.23 -13.03 13.33
C VAL A 212 -6.91 -11.83 14.22
N VAL A 213 -7.60 -10.72 14.05
CA VAL A 213 -7.41 -9.50 14.85
C VAL A 213 -7.79 -9.75 16.30
N GLU A 214 -8.99 -10.28 16.53
CA GLU A 214 -9.50 -10.58 17.88
C GLU A 214 -8.53 -11.50 18.64
N ASP A 215 -8.14 -12.63 18.05
CA ASP A 215 -7.31 -13.63 18.72
C ASP A 215 -5.87 -13.12 18.97
N VAL A 216 -5.28 -12.34 18.06
CA VAL A 216 -3.94 -11.77 18.28
C VAL A 216 -3.96 -10.75 19.42
N PHE A 217 -4.96 -9.89 19.49
CA PHE A 217 -5.05 -8.92 20.58
C PHE A 217 -5.45 -9.55 21.91
N GLU A 218 -6.25 -10.62 21.92
CA GLU A 218 -6.49 -11.40 23.12
C GLU A 218 -5.20 -12.05 23.64
N GLU A 219 -4.42 -12.70 22.79
CA GLU A 219 -3.12 -13.29 23.15
C GLU A 219 -2.13 -12.25 23.68
N LEU A 220 -2.16 -11.03 23.13
CA LEU A 220 -1.34 -9.91 23.62
C LEU A 220 -1.77 -9.44 25.02
N SER A 221 -3.08 -9.34 25.27
CA SER A 221 -3.65 -8.91 26.56
C SER A 221 -3.37 -9.91 27.68
N LEU A 222 -3.37 -11.19 27.37
CA LEU A 222 -3.05 -12.28 28.29
C LEU A 222 -1.54 -12.42 28.56
N GLY A 223 -0.69 -11.61 27.93
CA GLY A 223 0.75 -11.69 28.07
C GLY A 223 1.39 -12.92 27.42
N VAL A 224 0.63 -13.72 26.69
CA VAL A 224 1.09 -14.95 26.00
C VAL A 224 2.14 -14.60 24.95
N LEU A 225 2.04 -13.41 24.37
CA LEU A 225 2.92 -12.93 23.29
C LEU A 225 3.87 -11.78 23.73
N SER A 226 4.07 -11.60 25.02
CA SER A 226 5.04 -10.63 25.52
C SER A 226 6.45 -10.92 25.01
N PRO A 227 7.20 -9.94 24.51
CA PRO A 227 8.59 -10.17 24.11
C PRO A 227 9.41 -10.57 25.34
N SER A 228 10.35 -11.50 25.16
CA SER A 228 11.24 -11.86 26.25
C SER A 228 12.06 -10.63 26.69
N ARG A 229 12.34 -10.49 27.97
CA ARG A 229 13.19 -9.39 28.52
C ARG A 229 14.54 -9.27 27.79
N SER A 230 15.06 -10.35 27.25
CA SER A 230 16.32 -10.37 26.46
C SER A 230 16.16 -9.71 25.08
N THR A 231 15.00 -9.85 24.43
CA THR A 231 14.71 -9.21 23.13
C THR A 231 14.52 -7.70 23.29
N LEU A 232 13.89 -7.26 24.39
CA LEU A 232 13.74 -5.84 24.73
C LEU A 232 15.10 -5.17 24.92
N LYS A 233 15.99 -5.75 25.74
CA LYS A 233 17.34 -5.20 26.01
C LYS A 233 18.22 -5.13 24.76
N ARG A 234 18.10 -6.09 23.83
CA ARG A 234 18.88 -6.07 22.58
C ARG A 234 18.43 -4.95 21.65
N LYS A 235 17.12 -4.69 21.56
CA LYS A 235 16.59 -3.60 20.73
C LYS A 235 16.82 -2.21 21.33
N GLU A 236 16.76 -2.06 22.65
CA GLU A 236 17.16 -0.82 23.34
C GLU A 236 18.63 -0.46 23.01
N ALA A 237 19.51 -1.47 22.99
CA ALA A 237 20.92 -1.28 22.62
C ALA A 237 21.10 -0.94 21.13
N GLU A 238 20.31 -1.54 20.24
CA GLU A 238 20.33 -1.23 18.80
C GLU A 238 19.78 0.17 18.50
N CYS A 239 18.70 0.60 19.17
CA CYS A 239 18.15 1.95 19.05
C CYS A 239 19.15 3.00 19.57
N ALA A 240 19.75 2.78 20.72
CA ALA A 240 20.77 3.68 21.28
C ALA A 240 22.01 3.80 20.37
N HIS A 241 22.36 2.73 19.65
CA HIS A 241 23.46 2.74 18.68
C HIS A 241 23.14 3.55 17.41
N ILE A 242 21.88 3.60 17.01
CA ILE A 242 21.41 4.38 15.84
C ILE A 242 21.28 5.86 16.18
N GLU A 243 20.77 6.21 17.37
CA GLU A 243 20.70 7.59 17.86
C GLU A 243 22.09 8.21 18.07
N GLY A 244 23.11 7.40 18.38
CA GLY A 244 24.50 7.83 18.52
C GLY A 244 25.23 8.12 17.21
N LYS A 245 24.70 7.71 16.04
CA LYS A 245 25.29 8.02 14.74
C LYS A 245 24.79 9.37 14.23
N LYS A 246 25.59 10.44 14.44
CA LYS A 246 25.37 11.74 13.81
C LYS A 246 25.26 11.56 12.27
N LEU A 247 24.10 11.87 11.73
CA LEU A 247 23.93 11.99 10.27
C LEU A 247 24.91 13.04 9.71
N PRO A 248 25.48 12.84 8.50
CA PRO A 248 26.37 13.82 7.89
C PRO A 248 25.67 15.18 7.72
N ASN A 249 26.34 16.25 8.11
CA ASN A 249 25.84 17.62 8.20
C ASN A 249 25.24 18.23 6.89
N GLY A 250 25.22 17.48 5.77
CA GLY A 250 24.67 17.95 4.49
C GLY A 250 23.15 17.82 4.35
N ILE A 251 22.52 16.89 5.07
CA ILE A 251 21.08 16.61 4.89
C ILE A 251 20.22 17.51 5.79
N LEU A 252 20.76 18.01 6.90
CA LEU A 252 20.01 18.88 7.82
C LEU A 252 19.82 20.33 7.30
N ARG A 253 20.59 20.78 6.33
CA ARG A 253 20.41 22.13 5.73
C ARG A 253 19.23 22.21 4.77
N ALA A 254 18.90 21.14 4.07
CA ALA A 254 17.77 21.12 3.13
C ALA A 254 16.39 21.18 3.81
N PHE A 255 16.29 20.70 5.07
CA PHE A 255 15.02 20.69 5.82
C PHE A 255 14.77 21.94 6.68
N LYS A 256 15.79 22.73 6.97
CA LYS A 256 15.61 23.99 7.74
C LYS A 256 15.23 25.18 6.91
N SER A 257 15.63 25.24 5.62
CA SER A 257 15.27 26.36 4.74
C SER A 257 13.82 26.38 4.28
N SER A 258 13.08 25.27 4.43
CA SER A 258 11.66 25.19 4.05
C SER A 258 10.67 25.51 5.18
N ARG A 259 11.14 25.87 6.38
CA ARG A 259 10.27 26.27 7.51
C ARG A 259 10.25 27.76 7.84
N GLU A 260 11.06 28.56 7.18
CA GLU A 260 11.13 30.02 7.40
C GLU A 260 10.45 30.86 6.33
N GLU A 261 9.81 30.24 5.33
CA GLU A 261 9.06 30.94 4.26
C GLU A 261 7.62 30.41 4.10
N VAL A 262 6.87 30.23 5.19
CA VAL A 262 5.40 30.10 5.13
C VAL A 262 4.79 30.91 6.26
#